data_4fde4aadb1a041208eef1a3058caf9a8
#
_entry.id   4fde4aadb1a041208eef1a3058caf9a8
#
_cell.length_a   1.000
_cell.length_b   1.000
_cell.length_c   1.000
_cell.angle_alpha   90.00
_cell.angle_beta   90.00
_cell.angle_gamma   90.00
#
_symmetry.space_group_name_H-M   'P 1'
#
loop_
_entity.id
_entity.type
_entity.pdbx_description
1 polymer ?
#
loop_
_entity_poly.entity_id
_entity_poly.type
_entity_poly.pdbx_seq_one_letter_code
_entity_poly.pdbx_strand_id
1 'polypeptide(L)'
;MTEEEMNDFLISIGGLENGWRTDRPPIKDCGYFVVDNGWLKLIKELIEDLIKLGWDKQVTQVKEKFGGLRFYINEGSDEIFNRITEAENKSYEICEVTGEPGTLRTDIGWYRTLCDVEYEKIKNNKENGI
;
A
#
# COMPACT_ATOMS: atom_id res chain seq x y z
N MET A 1 2.32 7.07 -9.43
CA MET A 1 3.67 6.56 -9.07
C MET A 1 3.82 5.15 -9.59
N THR A 2 4.95 4.84 -10.20
CA THR A 2 5.23 3.50 -10.74
C THR A 2 6.01 2.66 -9.74
N GLU A 3 6.06 1.34 -9.98
CA GLU A 3 6.91 0.45 -9.18
C GLU A 3 8.38 0.87 -9.28
N GLU A 4 8.83 1.27 -10.46
CA GLU A 4 10.21 1.72 -10.66
C GLU A 4 10.52 2.94 -9.80
N GLU A 5 9.64 3.93 -9.79
CA GLU A 5 9.80 5.11 -8.95
C GLU A 5 9.82 4.75 -7.46
N MET A 6 8.99 3.82 -7.05
CA MET A 6 8.98 3.37 -5.66
C MET A 6 10.26 2.61 -5.32
N ASN A 7 10.74 1.77 -6.21
CA ASN A 7 12.01 1.06 -6.00
C ASN A 7 13.17 2.05 -5.88
N ASP A 8 13.22 3.08 -6.72
CA ASP A 8 14.25 4.11 -6.65
C ASP A 8 14.20 4.84 -5.30
N PHE A 9 13.00 5.15 -4.84
CA PHE A 9 12.82 5.75 -3.52
C PHE A 9 13.33 4.84 -2.40
N LEU A 10 12.96 3.56 -2.42
CA LEU A 10 13.40 2.61 -1.39
C LEU A 10 14.92 2.46 -1.39
N ILE A 11 15.54 2.41 -2.56
CA ILE A 11 17.00 2.37 -2.68
C ILE A 11 17.62 3.64 -2.07
N SER A 12 17.01 4.80 -2.34
CA SER A 12 17.53 6.08 -1.85
C SER A 12 17.55 6.19 -0.32
N ILE A 13 16.70 5.49 0.38
CA ILE A 13 16.65 5.48 1.84
C ILE A 13 17.38 4.29 2.47
N GLY A 14 18.09 3.50 1.65
CA GLY A 14 18.81 2.32 2.12
C GLY A 14 17.94 1.06 2.25
N GLY A 15 16.74 1.10 1.70
CA GLY A 15 15.80 -0.02 1.74
C GLY A 15 15.01 -0.12 3.03
N LEU A 16 14.01 -1.00 2.99
CA LEU A 16 13.27 -1.39 4.19
C LEU A 16 13.84 -2.70 4.70
N GLU A 17 13.87 -2.87 6.01
CA GLU A 17 14.34 -4.09 6.62
C GLU A 17 13.14 -4.97 6.96
N ASN A 18 13.25 -6.25 6.63
CA ASN A 18 12.26 -7.24 6.98
C ASN A 18 12.96 -8.36 7.76
N GLY A 19 12.35 -8.85 8.81
CA GLY A 19 12.95 -9.85 9.67
C GLY A 19 13.47 -11.10 8.95
N TRP A 20 12.96 -11.36 7.76
CA TRP A 20 13.38 -12.49 6.92
C TRP A 20 14.37 -12.09 5.83
N ARG A 21 14.33 -10.81 5.39
CA ARG A 21 15.14 -10.29 4.31
C ARG A 21 15.45 -8.82 4.55
N THR A 22 16.68 -8.54 4.88
CA THR A 22 17.13 -7.18 5.18
C THR A 22 17.88 -6.52 4.03
N ASP A 23 18.13 -7.25 2.94
CA ASP A 23 19.02 -6.83 1.86
C ASP A 23 18.31 -6.35 0.60
N ARG A 24 16.99 -6.30 0.58
CA ARG A 24 16.23 -6.10 -0.66
C ARG A 24 15.21 -5.00 -0.60
N PRO A 25 15.50 -3.84 -1.19
CA PRO A 25 14.48 -2.81 -1.37
C PRO A 25 13.47 -3.08 -2.48
N PRO A 26 13.76 -3.89 -3.55
CA PRO A 26 12.81 -3.99 -4.65
C PRO A 26 11.47 -4.56 -4.24
N ILE A 27 10.41 -3.92 -4.67
CA ILE A 27 9.04 -4.37 -4.43
C ILE A 27 8.76 -5.69 -5.12
N LYS A 28 9.23 -5.80 -6.35
CA LYS A 28 8.80 -6.83 -7.29
C LYS A 28 9.09 -8.25 -6.83
N ASP A 29 10.19 -8.46 -6.14
CA ASP A 29 10.62 -9.79 -5.73
C ASP A 29 10.60 -10.00 -4.22
N CYS A 30 9.93 -9.12 -3.48
CA CYS A 30 9.82 -9.26 -2.04
C CYS A 30 8.39 -9.67 -1.65
N GLY A 31 8.25 -10.81 -1.00
CA GLY A 31 6.96 -11.33 -0.60
C GLY A 31 6.24 -10.55 0.49
N TYR A 32 6.90 -9.54 1.07
CA TYR A 32 6.29 -8.73 2.12
C TYR A 32 5.61 -7.47 1.60
N PHE A 33 5.73 -7.16 0.31
CA PHE A 33 5.16 -5.94 -0.28
C PHE A 33 4.20 -6.33 -1.40
N VAL A 34 2.90 -6.40 -1.09
CA VAL A 34 1.88 -6.93 -1.99
C VAL A 34 0.72 -5.94 -2.09
N VAL A 35 0.87 -4.92 -2.93
CA VAL A 35 -0.16 -3.93 -3.23
C VAL A 35 -0.08 -3.54 -4.70
N ASP A 36 -1.19 -3.04 -5.25
CA ASP A 36 -1.20 -2.43 -6.57
C ASP A 36 -0.59 -1.02 -6.54
N ASN A 37 -0.36 -0.46 -7.71
CA ASN A 37 0.37 0.80 -7.85
C ASN A 37 -0.36 2.03 -7.30
N GLY A 38 -1.68 1.96 -7.15
CA GLY A 38 -2.47 3.13 -6.75
C GLY A 38 -2.14 3.68 -5.36
N TRP A 39 -1.60 2.85 -4.48
CA TRP A 39 -1.25 3.27 -3.12
C TRP A 39 0.23 3.58 -2.94
N LEU A 40 1.05 3.45 -3.97
CA LEU A 40 2.51 3.64 -3.82
C LEU A 40 2.88 5.03 -3.32
N LYS A 41 2.21 6.07 -3.82
CA LYS A 41 2.48 7.43 -3.35
C LYS A 41 2.12 7.61 -1.88
N LEU A 42 0.97 7.08 -1.47
CA LEU A 42 0.54 7.09 -0.07
C LEU A 42 1.57 6.39 0.83
N ILE A 43 2.05 5.23 0.38
CA ILE A 43 3.02 4.44 1.13
C ILE A 43 4.36 5.16 1.21
N LYS A 44 4.81 5.79 0.12
CA LYS A 44 6.04 6.58 0.12
C LYS A 44 5.97 7.70 1.14
N GLU A 45 4.88 8.47 1.13
CA GLU A 45 4.67 9.56 2.10
C GLU A 45 4.64 9.04 3.53
N LEU A 46 4.00 7.90 3.76
CA LEU A 46 3.99 7.24 5.07
C LEU A 46 5.40 6.90 5.53
N ILE A 47 6.18 6.24 4.67
CA ILE A 47 7.55 5.84 5.00
C ILE A 47 8.41 7.06 5.33
N GLU A 48 8.30 8.13 4.54
CA GLU A 48 9.02 9.37 4.80
C GLU A 48 8.70 9.93 6.19
N ASP A 49 7.42 9.97 6.54
CA ASP A 49 6.99 10.48 7.85
C ASP A 49 7.43 9.56 8.99
N LEU A 50 7.36 8.25 8.80
CA LEU A 50 7.80 7.29 9.82
C LEU A 50 9.30 7.42 10.10
N ILE A 51 10.11 7.63 9.06
CA ILE A 51 11.54 7.84 9.23
C ILE A 51 11.81 9.11 10.04
N LYS A 52 11.08 10.20 9.77
CA LYS A 52 11.18 11.44 10.54
C LYS A 52 10.81 11.24 12.00
N LEU A 53 9.91 10.30 12.29
CA LEU A 53 9.50 9.96 13.66
C LEU A 53 10.45 8.98 14.34
N GLY A 54 11.53 8.58 13.67
CA GLY A 54 12.53 7.70 14.27
C GLY A 54 12.32 6.22 14.05
N TRP A 55 11.47 5.85 13.09
CA TRP A 55 11.23 4.44 12.75
C TRP A 55 12.51 3.76 12.24
N ASP A 56 12.73 2.54 12.65
CA ASP A 56 13.91 1.75 12.32
C ASP A 56 13.87 1.07 10.95
N LYS A 57 12.83 1.34 10.17
CA LYS A 57 12.59 0.76 8.83
C LYS A 57 12.34 -0.76 8.84
N GLN A 58 12.05 -1.33 10.00
CA GLN A 58 11.68 -2.73 10.11
C GLN A 58 10.22 -2.92 9.76
N VAL A 59 9.94 -3.61 8.67
CA VAL A 59 8.58 -3.87 8.19
C VAL A 59 8.31 -5.36 8.16
N THR A 60 7.12 -5.77 8.56
CA THR A 60 6.70 -7.17 8.49
C THR A 60 5.99 -7.45 7.18
N GLN A 61 5.01 -6.62 6.84
CA GLN A 61 4.26 -6.79 5.60
C GLN A 61 3.54 -5.50 5.21
N VAL A 62 3.46 -5.25 3.91
CA VAL A 62 2.67 -4.17 3.32
C VAL A 62 1.73 -4.81 2.32
N LYS A 63 0.43 -4.77 2.57
CA LYS A 63 -0.54 -5.48 1.75
C LYS A 63 -1.90 -4.81 1.73
N GLU A 64 -2.78 -5.31 0.85
CA GLU A 64 -4.19 -4.99 0.83
C GLU A 64 -4.95 -6.05 1.65
N LYS A 65 -5.94 -5.62 2.41
CA LYS A 65 -6.85 -6.52 3.13
C LYS A 65 -8.21 -5.87 3.25
N PHE A 66 -9.24 -6.55 2.75
CA PHE A 66 -10.62 -6.05 2.76
C PHE A 66 -10.77 -4.67 2.13
N GLY A 67 -9.99 -4.39 1.07
CA GLY A 67 -10.05 -3.13 0.34
C GLY A 67 -9.23 -1.99 0.95
N GLY A 68 -8.50 -2.24 2.01
CA GLY A 68 -7.68 -1.24 2.70
C GLY A 68 -6.21 -1.63 2.80
N LEU A 69 -5.37 -0.62 2.92
CA LEU A 69 -3.93 -0.81 3.15
C LEU A 69 -3.71 -1.37 4.55
N ARG A 70 -2.77 -2.30 4.65
CA ARG A 70 -2.20 -2.76 5.93
C ARG A 70 -0.70 -2.63 5.86
N PHE A 71 -0.15 -1.87 6.80
CA PHE A 71 1.27 -1.61 6.91
C PHE A 71 1.73 -2.11 8.28
N TYR A 72 2.31 -3.30 8.31
CA TYR A 72 2.70 -3.95 9.56
C TYR A 72 4.18 -3.78 9.83
N ILE A 73 4.50 -3.36 11.05
CA ILE A 73 5.88 -3.18 11.53
C ILE A 73 6.11 -4.00 12.78
N ASN A 74 7.39 -4.20 13.17
CA ASN A 74 7.72 -4.94 14.39
C ASN A 74 7.37 -4.13 15.64
N GLU A 75 7.88 -2.89 15.71
CA GLU A 75 7.66 -2.04 16.88
C GLU A 75 7.81 -0.57 16.49
N GLY A 76 7.27 0.31 17.31
CA GLY A 76 7.34 1.74 17.09
C GLY A 76 6.66 2.50 18.23
N SER A 77 6.83 3.81 18.25
CA SER A 77 6.16 4.68 19.20
C SER A 77 4.67 4.80 18.87
N ASP A 78 3.91 5.34 19.81
CA ASP A 78 2.49 5.62 19.58
C ASP A 78 2.30 6.56 18.39
N GLU A 79 3.18 7.55 18.22
CA GLU A 79 3.14 8.47 17.08
C GLU A 79 3.31 7.72 15.75
N ILE A 80 4.22 6.76 15.72
CA ILE A 80 4.44 5.92 14.52
C ILE A 80 3.18 5.12 14.21
N PHE A 81 2.61 4.43 15.19
CA PHE A 81 1.39 3.64 14.97
C PHE A 81 0.19 4.52 14.59
N ASN A 82 0.07 5.70 15.17
CA ASN A 82 -0.99 6.64 14.81
C ASN A 82 -0.85 7.10 13.37
N ARG A 83 0.38 7.38 12.92
CA ARG A 83 0.63 7.78 11.52
C ARG A 83 0.29 6.67 10.55
N ILE A 84 0.61 5.42 10.89
CA ILE A 84 0.23 4.24 10.09
C ILE A 84 -1.29 4.15 9.97
N THR A 85 -2.00 4.31 11.08
CA THR A 85 -3.46 4.26 11.09
C THR A 85 -4.06 5.33 10.18
N GLU A 86 -3.51 6.54 10.18
CA GLU A 86 -3.95 7.60 9.27
C GLU A 86 -3.82 7.17 7.80
N ALA A 87 -2.70 6.57 7.43
CA ALA A 87 -2.48 6.11 6.06
C ALA A 87 -3.42 4.96 5.69
N GLU A 88 -3.62 4.02 6.60
CA GLU A 88 -4.55 2.92 6.39
C GLU A 88 -5.98 3.42 6.18
N ASN A 89 -6.41 4.39 6.99
CA ASN A 89 -7.72 5.01 6.82
C ASN A 89 -7.83 5.78 5.51
N LYS A 90 -6.78 6.49 5.13
CA LYS A 90 -6.73 7.25 3.87
C LYS A 90 -6.83 6.35 2.64
N SER A 91 -6.31 5.12 2.73
CA SER A 91 -6.32 4.18 1.62
C SER A 91 -7.74 3.88 1.12
N TYR A 92 -8.74 3.98 1.98
CA TYR A 92 -10.14 3.75 1.59
C TYR A 92 -10.73 4.87 0.73
N GLU A 93 -9.98 5.94 0.51
CA GLU A 93 -10.36 7.06 -0.34
C GLU A 93 -9.54 7.14 -1.62
N ILE A 94 -8.61 6.20 -1.83
CA ILE A 94 -7.68 6.20 -2.96
C ILE A 94 -7.82 4.88 -3.71
N CYS A 95 -8.10 4.95 -5.01
CA CYS A 95 -8.17 3.77 -5.86
C CYS A 95 -6.87 2.98 -5.79
N GLU A 96 -6.95 1.72 -5.39
CA GLU A 96 -5.76 0.88 -5.22
C GLU A 96 -5.06 0.57 -6.54
N VAL A 97 -5.74 0.73 -7.67
CA VAL A 97 -5.18 0.47 -9.00
C VAL A 97 -4.55 1.72 -9.59
N THR A 98 -5.25 2.85 -9.57
CA THR A 98 -4.84 4.06 -10.31
C THR A 98 -4.28 5.19 -9.43
N GLY A 99 -4.61 5.21 -8.14
CA GLY A 99 -4.26 6.32 -7.26
C GLY A 99 -5.22 7.50 -7.34
N GLU A 100 -6.22 7.45 -8.21
CA GLU A 100 -7.28 8.44 -8.29
C GLU A 100 -8.21 8.33 -7.07
N PRO A 101 -9.06 9.34 -6.80
CA PRO A 101 -10.07 9.20 -5.74
C PRO A 101 -10.90 7.95 -5.94
N GLY A 102 -11.08 7.19 -4.88
CA GLY A 102 -11.79 5.92 -4.91
C GLY A 102 -12.77 5.76 -3.77
N THR A 103 -13.59 4.74 -3.86
CA THR A 103 -14.59 4.38 -2.87
C THR A 103 -14.50 2.89 -2.60
N LEU A 104 -14.69 2.49 -1.35
CA LEU A 104 -14.73 1.07 -0.99
C LEU A 104 -15.93 0.42 -1.68
N ARG A 105 -15.68 -0.62 -2.47
CA ARG A 105 -16.71 -1.37 -3.20
C ARG A 105 -16.88 -2.72 -2.51
N THR A 106 -18.10 -3.08 -2.21
CA THR A 106 -18.42 -4.30 -1.45
C THR A 106 -19.32 -5.26 -2.22
N ASP A 107 -19.67 -4.92 -3.45
CA ASP A 107 -20.69 -5.63 -4.26
C ASP A 107 -20.10 -6.37 -5.48
N ILE A 108 -18.78 -6.57 -5.50
CA ILE A 108 -18.09 -7.23 -6.62
C ILE A 108 -17.50 -8.59 -6.26
N GLY A 109 -17.94 -9.17 -5.16
CA GLY A 109 -17.48 -10.48 -4.69
C GLY A 109 -16.40 -10.43 -3.62
N TRP A 110 -15.70 -9.31 -3.51
CA TRP A 110 -14.71 -9.03 -2.47
C TRP A 110 -14.62 -7.53 -2.27
N TYR A 111 -13.94 -7.10 -1.22
CA TYR A 111 -13.81 -5.67 -0.92
C TYR A 111 -12.60 -5.09 -1.65
N ARG A 112 -12.81 -3.98 -2.37
CA ARG A 112 -11.74 -3.22 -3.02
C ARG A 112 -12.07 -1.73 -3.00
N THR A 113 -11.05 -0.89 -2.85
CA THR A 113 -11.21 0.55 -3.02
C THR A 113 -10.86 0.90 -4.46
N LEU A 114 -11.84 1.38 -5.20
CA LEU A 114 -11.72 1.61 -6.65
C LEU A 114 -12.34 2.94 -7.05
N CYS A 115 -11.72 3.60 -8.05
CA CYS A 115 -12.37 4.70 -8.75
C CYS A 115 -13.51 4.14 -9.62
N ASP A 116 -14.38 5.02 -10.12
CA ASP A 116 -15.54 4.59 -10.90
C ASP A 116 -15.14 3.82 -12.15
N VAL A 117 -14.09 4.25 -12.84
CA VAL A 117 -13.62 3.59 -14.07
C VAL A 117 -13.21 2.13 -13.79
N GLU A 118 -12.40 1.92 -12.77
CA GLU A 118 -11.95 0.56 -12.44
C GLU A 118 -13.08 -0.30 -11.90
N TYR A 119 -13.99 0.28 -11.14
CA TYR A 119 -15.18 -0.41 -10.65
C TYR A 119 -16.06 -0.88 -11.80
N GLU A 120 -16.33 0.00 -12.78
CA GLU A 120 -17.14 -0.35 -13.94
C GLU A 120 -16.52 -1.46 -14.79
N LYS A 121 -15.20 -1.47 -14.93
CA LYS A 121 -14.50 -2.55 -15.65
C LYS A 121 -14.80 -3.91 -15.03
N ILE A 122 -14.76 -4.02 -13.71
CA ILE A 122 -15.02 -5.28 -13.01
C ILE A 122 -16.49 -5.67 -13.13
N LYS A 123 -17.41 -4.72 -12.97
CA LYS A 123 -18.84 -4.97 -13.11
C LYS A 123 -19.19 -5.44 -14.52
N ASN A 124 -18.66 -4.78 -15.54
CA ASN A 124 -18.91 -5.15 -16.92
C ASN A 124 -18.40 -6.56 -17.24
N ASN A 125 -17.23 -6.91 -16.74
CA ASN A 125 -16.70 -8.26 -16.90
C ASN A 125 -17.63 -9.33 -16.29
N LYS A 126 -18.16 -9.05 -15.09
CA LYS A 126 -19.11 -9.96 -14.42
C LYS A 126 -20.43 -10.07 -15.19
N GLU A 127 -20.95 -8.95 -15.67
CA GLU A 127 -22.19 -8.91 -16.44
C GLU A 127 -22.07 -9.67 -17.76
N ASN A 128 -20.87 -9.71 -18.33
CA ASN A 128 -20.59 -10.43 -19.57
C ASN A 128 -20.24 -11.91 -19.34
N GLY A 129 -20.41 -12.41 -18.13
CA GLY A 129 -20.19 -13.82 -17.81
C GLY A 129 -18.72 -14.21 -17.73
N ILE A 130 -17.85 -13.28 -17.48
CA ILE A 130 -16.40 -13.51 -17.42
C ILE A 130 -15.93 -13.55 -15.99
#